data_7625e5c8301d04392368f003e4351b65
#
_entry.id   7625e5c8301d04392368f003e4351b65
#
_cell.length_a   1.000
_cell.length_b   1.000
_cell.length_c   1.000
_cell.angle_alpha   90.00
_cell.angle_beta   90.00
_cell.angle_gamma   90.00
#
_symmetry.space_group_name_H-M   'P 1'
#
loop_
_entity.id
_entity.type
_entity.pdbx_description
1 polymer ?
#
loop_
_entity_poly.entity_id
_entity_poly.type
_entity_poly.pdbx_seq_one_letter_code
_entity_poly.pdbx_strand_id
1 'polypeptide(L)'
;GAIKCAGAPQKIAYLASDYWRKQGVLKDIDVHLVMPGARPFGIPAIADSLDKVIADYGITLHTEAEMTSVDAASHKVGITSVGSGGTDTMLPYDVLHAVPRQSAPDWIKSSPLSTGDAAGYVEIDKHTMQHVRYPNVFSLGDAGSSPNSKTGAAIRKQAPVVVANIDAVL
;
A
#
# COMPACT_ATOMS: atom_id res chain seq x y z
N GLY A 1 -7.41 -4.01 0.00
CA GLY A 1 -6.44 -4.67 0.87
C GLY A 1 -5.64 -3.71 1.71
N ALA A 2 -4.94 -4.20 2.74
CA ALA A 2 -4.10 -3.35 3.55
C ALA A 2 -3.05 -2.65 2.68
N ILE A 3 -2.99 -1.32 2.76
CA ILE A 3 -2.01 -0.52 2.00
C ILE A 3 -0.66 -0.63 2.71
N LYS A 4 0.34 -1.08 1.97
CA LYS A 4 1.72 -1.14 2.44
C LYS A 4 2.30 0.25 2.66
N CYS A 5 2.21 1.11 1.64
CA CYS A 5 2.71 2.49 1.63
C CYS A 5 1.64 3.38 1.01
N ALA A 6 0.98 4.20 1.81
CA ALA A 6 -0.16 5.01 1.36
C ALA A 6 0.19 6.00 0.24
N GLY A 7 1.41 6.52 0.21
CA GLY A 7 1.84 7.49 -0.79
C GLY A 7 2.27 6.89 -2.13
N ALA A 8 2.80 5.67 -2.15
CA ALA A 8 3.41 5.11 -3.36
C ALA A 8 2.40 4.90 -4.50
N PRO A 9 1.23 4.28 -4.30
CA PRO A 9 0.23 4.10 -5.36
C PRO A 9 -0.29 5.43 -5.92
N GLN A 10 -0.54 6.39 -5.05
CA GLN A 10 -1.07 7.71 -5.44
C GLN A 10 -0.07 8.51 -6.28
N LYS A 11 1.23 8.38 -5.97
CA LYS A 11 2.26 9.14 -6.66
C LYS A 11 2.25 8.90 -8.18
N ILE A 12 1.91 7.70 -8.63
CA ILE A 12 1.80 7.40 -10.06
C ILE A 12 0.70 8.25 -10.70
N ALA A 13 -0.49 8.34 -10.08
CA ALA A 13 -1.58 9.16 -10.61
C ALA A 13 -1.17 10.64 -10.75
N TYR A 14 -0.53 11.19 -9.71
CA TYR A 14 -0.11 12.61 -9.74
C TYR A 14 1.01 12.89 -10.74
N LEU A 15 2.04 12.04 -10.79
CA LEU A 15 3.15 12.22 -11.71
C LEU A 15 2.74 12.01 -13.17
N ALA A 16 1.86 11.05 -13.44
CA ALA A 16 1.30 10.84 -14.77
C ALA A 16 0.44 12.04 -15.20
N SER A 17 -0.44 12.52 -14.33
CA SER A 17 -1.27 13.69 -14.59
C SER A 17 -0.43 14.95 -14.84
N ASP A 18 0.64 15.16 -14.06
CA ASP A 18 1.56 16.27 -14.28
C ASP A 18 2.28 16.17 -15.63
N TYR A 19 2.73 14.97 -15.99
CA TYR A 19 3.34 14.72 -17.28
C TYR A 19 2.37 15.00 -18.44
N TRP A 20 1.15 14.45 -18.38
CA TRP A 20 0.13 14.64 -19.41
C TRP A 20 -0.33 16.10 -19.50
N ARG A 21 -0.40 16.81 -18.37
CA ARG A 21 -0.68 18.26 -18.34
C ARG A 21 0.42 19.04 -19.09
N LYS A 22 1.68 18.73 -18.85
CA LYS A 22 2.82 19.34 -19.55
C LYS A 22 2.83 19.06 -21.06
N GLN A 23 2.31 17.90 -21.46
CA GLN A 23 2.13 17.55 -22.87
C GLN A 23 0.84 18.17 -23.49
N GLY A 24 -0.01 18.82 -22.70
CA GLY A 24 -1.27 19.42 -23.16
C GLY A 24 -2.39 18.43 -23.45
N VAL A 25 -2.26 17.17 -23.04
CA VAL A 25 -3.21 16.07 -23.34
C VAL A 25 -4.06 15.63 -22.14
N LEU A 26 -3.78 16.12 -20.91
CA LEU A 26 -4.50 15.67 -19.71
C LEU A 26 -6.02 15.88 -19.81
N LYS A 27 -6.47 16.90 -20.52
CA LYS A 27 -7.90 17.19 -20.75
C LYS A 27 -8.64 16.07 -21.52
N ASP A 28 -7.90 15.22 -22.22
CA ASP A 28 -8.43 14.12 -23.03
C ASP A 28 -8.25 12.77 -22.34
N ILE A 29 -7.88 12.76 -21.05
CA ILE A 29 -7.57 11.56 -20.26
C ILE A 29 -8.39 11.55 -18.97
N ASP A 30 -9.17 10.50 -18.76
CA ASP A 30 -9.87 10.24 -17.52
C ASP A 30 -8.96 9.49 -16.55
N VAL A 31 -8.51 10.16 -15.47
CA VAL A 31 -7.64 9.56 -14.46
C VAL A 31 -8.48 9.11 -13.27
N HIS A 32 -8.44 7.82 -12.95
CA HIS A 32 -9.11 7.24 -11.79
C HIS A 32 -8.09 6.79 -10.74
N LEU A 33 -8.31 7.13 -9.48
CA LEU A 33 -7.55 6.66 -8.32
C LEU A 33 -8.49 5.88 -7.39
N VAL A 34 -8.25 4.58 -7.23
CA VAL A 34 -9.05 3.69 -6.37
C VAL A 34 -8.27 3.37 -5.12
N MET A 35 -8.86 3.58 -3.94
CA MET A 35 -8.19 3.34 -2.67
C MET A 35 -9.15 2.85 -1.58
N PRO A 36 -8.67 1.97 -0.67
CA PRO A 36 -9.51 1.36 0.35
C PRO A 36 -9.81 2.29 1.54
N GLY A 37 -9.09 3.40 1.69
CA GLY A 37 -9.33 4.37 2.76
C GLY A 37 -10.41 5.36 2.41
N ALA A 38 -11.04 5.96 3.43
CA ALA A 38 -12.05 7.01 3.27
C ALA A 38 -11.45 8.35 2.76
N ARG A 39 -10.13 8.51 2.87
CA ARG A 39 -9.39 9.72 2.46
C ARG A 39 -8.03 9.36 1.85
N PRO A 40 -7.43 10.26 1.05
CA PRO A 40 -6.14 10.03 0.40
C PRO A 40 -4.99 9.72 1.37
N PHE A 41 -5.09 10.16 2.62
CA PHE A 41 -4.07 9.90 3.64
C PHE A 41 -4.68 9.85 5.05
N GLY A 42 -4.03 9.11 5.96
CA GLY A 42 -4.51 8.96 7.34
C GLY A 42 -4.29 10.18 8.24
N ILE A 43 -3.45 11.14 7.82
CA ILE A 43 -3.21 12.40 8.56
C ILE A 43 -4.05 13.49 7.90
N PRO A 44 -5.02 14.12 8.62
CA PRO A 44 -5.97 15.08 8.03
C PRO A 44 -5.33 16.20 7.22
N ALA A 45 -4.33 16.89 7.77
CA ALA A 45 -3.68 18.01 7.08
C ALA A 45 -2.99 17.61 5.76
N ILE A 46 -2.47 16.36 5.69
CA ILE A 46 -1.90 15.82 4.45
C ILE A 46 -3.03 15.46 3.49
N ALA A 47 -4.11 14.84 3.97
CA ALA A 47 -5.27 14.50 3.16
C ALA A 47 -5.90 15.74 2.53
N ASP A 48 -6.09 16.82 3.30
CA ASP A 48 -6.63 18.10 2.80
C ASP A 48 -5.76 18.72 1.68
N SER A 49 -4.44 18.52 1.77
CA SER A 49 -3.51 18.97 0.73
C SER A 49 -3.59 18.09 -0.53
N LEU A 50 -3.73 16.78 -0.35
CA LEU A 50 -3.88 15.84 -1.47
C LEU A 50 -5.23 15.97 -2.16
N ASP A 51 -6.31 16.25 -1.43
CA ASP A 51 -7.63 16.52 -2.00
C ASP A 51 -7.58 17.71 -3.00
N LYS A 52 -6.80 18.75 -2.68
CA LYS A 52 -6.58 19.88 -3.60
C LYS A 52 -5.80 19.47 -4.85
N VAL A 53 -4.79 18.61 -4.70
CA VAL A 53 -4.00 18.10 -5.84
C VAL A 53 -4.85 17.21 -6.74
N ILE A 54 -5.68 16.36 -6.15
CA ILE A 54 -6.63 15.50 -6.86
C ILE A 54 -7.59 16.34 -7.69
N ALA A 55 -8.17 17.39 -7.07
CA ALA A 55 -9.07 18.30 -7.75
C ALA A 55 -8.37 19.11 -8.87
N ASP A 56 -7.15 19.60 -8.64
CA ASP A 56 -6.37 20.37 -9.61
C ASP A 56 -6.01 19.58 -10.87
N TYR A 57 -5.80 18.26 -10.74
CA TYR A 57 -5.58 17.37 -11.88
C TYR A 57 -6.86 16.81 -12.50
N GLY A 58 -8.03 17.03 -11.89
CA GLY A 58 -9.29 16.42 -12.33
C GLY A 58 -9.35 14.91 -12.12
N ILE A 59 -8.63 14.36 -11.14
CA ILE A 59 -8.60 12.92 -10.85
C ILE A 59 -9.92 12.50 -10.20
N THR A 60 -10.56 11.48 -10.74
CA THR A 60 -11.72 10.83 -10.11
C THR A 60 -11.26 9.91 -8.99
N LEU A 61 -11.55 10.29 -7.75
CA LEU A 61 -11.18 9.52 -6.56
C LEU A 61 -12.31 8.56 -6.15
N HIS A 62 -12.00 7.28 -6.07
CA HIS A 62 -12.86 6.24 -5.50
C HIS A 62 -12.32 5.85 -4.13
N THR A 63 -12.97 6.33 -3.06
CA THR A 63 -12.64 5.99 -1.67
C THR A 63 -13.41 4.77 -1.20
N GLU A 64 -12.93 4.15 -0.11
CA GLU A 64 -13.53 2.94 0.46
C GLU A 64 -13.79 1.87 -0.61
N ALA A 65 -12.93 1.81 -1.61
CA ALA A 65 -13.04 0.93 -2.76
C ALA A 65 -11.74 0.14 -2.97
N GLU A 66 -11.87 -1.06 -3.48
CA GLU A 66 -10.71 -1.90 -3.82
C GLU A 66 -10.92 -2.60 -5.16
N MET A 67 -9.80 -2.85 -5.81
CA MET A 67 -9.76 -3.65 -7.03
C MET A 67 -9.99 -5.13 -6.68
N THR A 68 -10.92 -5.76 -7.39
CA THR A 68 -11.30 -7.17 -7.19
C THR A 68 -10.88 -8.06 -8.34
N SER A 69 -10.94 -7.54 -9.57
CA SER A 69 -10.65 -8.31 -10.77
C SER A 69 -10.04 -7.45 -11.87
N VAL A 70 -9.34 -8.10 -12.79
CA VAL A 70 -8.83 -7.49 -14.02
C VAL A 70 -9.19 -8.40 -15.18
N ASP A 71 -9.95 -7.87 -16.13
CA ASP A 71 -10.21 -8.52 -17.42
C ASP A 71 -9.32 -7.84 -18.48
N ALA A 72 -8.19 -8.46 -18.75
CA ALA A 72 -7.25 -7.94 -19.73
C ALA A 72 -7.76 -8.06 -21.19
N ALA A 73 -8.67 -8.99 -21.45
CA ALA A 73 -9.21 -9.18 -22.79
C ALA A 73 -10.20 -8.07 -23.19
N SER A 74 -11.02 -7.63 -22.23
CA SER A 74 -11.97 -6.52 -22.45
C SER A 74 -11.46 -5.16 -21.95
N HIS A 75 -10.23 -5.07 -21.44
CA HIS A 75 -9.64 -3.87 -20.84
C HIS A 75 -10.54 -3.27 -19.75
N LYS A 76 -11.00 -4.11 -18.81
CA LYS A 76 -11.83 -3.68 -17.68
C LYS A 76 -11.25 -4.11 -16.34
N VAL A 77 -11.43 -3.26 -15.35
CA VAL A 77 -11.09 -3.54 -13.96
C VAL A 77 -12.35 -3.49 -13.10
N GLY A 78 -12.56 -4.53 -12.29
CA GLY A 78 -13.63 -4.56 -11.31
C GLY A 78 -13.20 -3.85 -10.02
N ILE A 79 -14.06 -2.96 -9.53
CA ILE A 79 -13.91 -2.31 -8.24
C ILE A 79 -15.17 -2.51 -7.40
N THR A 80 -15.00 -2.71 -6.10
CA THR A 80 -16.10 -2.84 -5.15
C THR A 80 -15.85 -2.01 -3.89
N SER A 81 -16.90 -1.70 -3.14
CA SER A 81 -16.75 -1.05 -1.84
C SER A 81 -16.12 -2.01 -0.83
N VAL A 82 -15.20 -1.53 -0.03
CA VAL A 82 -14.50 -2.33 0.98
C VAL A 82 -15.52 -2.94 1.97
N GLY A 83 -15.47 -4.26 2.12
CA GLY A 83 -16.30 -4.99 3.08
C GLY A 83 -17.77 -5.19 2.66
N SER A 84 -18.18 -4.72 1.48
CA SER A 84 -19.60 -4.80 1.08
C SER A 84 -20.02 -6.16 0.54
N GLY A 85 -19.10 -6.96 0.00
CA GLY A 85 -19.47 -8.18 -0.75
C GLY A 85 -20.40 -7.93 -1.94
N GLY A 86 -20.49 -6.67 -2.38
CA GLY A 86 -21.39 -6.22 -3.43
C GLY A 86 -20.93 -6.58 -4.85
N THR A 87 -21.75 -6.21 -5.83
CA THR A 87 -21.42 -6.37 -7.24
C THR A 87 -20.32 -5.39 -7.65
N ASP A 88 -19.35 -5.88 -8.40
CA ASP A 88 -18.27 -5.05 -8.95
C ASP A 88 -18.80 -4.01 -9.93
N THR A 89 -18.30 -2.79 -9.82
CA THR A 89 -18.40 -1.80 -10.89
C THR A 89 -17.22 -2.01 -11.85
N MET A 90 -17.52 -2.24 -13.11
CA MET A 90 -16.51 -2.46 -14.14
C MET A 90 -16.11 -1.14 -14.78
N LEU A 91 -14.86 -0.71 -14.59
CA LEU A 91 -14.28 0.47 -15.21
C LEU A 91 -13.41 0.06 -16.41
N PRO A 92 -13.58 0.71 -17.57
CA PRO A 92 -12.65 0.51 -18.68
C PRO A 92 -11.30 1.15 -18.37
N TYR A 93 -10.23 0.64 -18.99
CA TYR A 93 -8.90 1.23 -18.91
C TYR A 93 -8.11 1.06 -20.20
N ASP A 94 -7.29 2.05 -20.55
CA ASP A 94 -6.22 1.95 -21.53
C ASP A 94 -4.89 1.65 -20.86
N VAL A 95 -4.67 2.25 -19.67
CA VAL A 95 -3.49 2.02 -18.82
C VAL A 95 -3.94 1.72 -17.41
N LEU A 96 -3.50 0.59 -16.85
CA LEU A 96 -3.79 0.17 -15.48
C LEU A 96 -2.50 0.07 -14.65
N HIS A 97 -2.41 0.85 -13.57
CA HIS A 97 -1.42 0.65 -12.53
C HIS A 97 -2.07 -0.09 -11.35
N ALA A 98 -1.89 -1.40 -11.29
CA ALA A 98 -2.46 -2.24 -10.25
C ALA A 98 -1.49 -2.41 -9.08
N VAL A 99 -2.01 -2.26 -7.85
CA VAL A 99 -1.28 -2.54 -6.61
C VAL A 99 -1.98 -3.73 -5.91
N PRO A 100 -1.46 -4.95 -6.10
CA PRO A 100 -2.08 -6.14 -5.51
C PRO A 100 -1.93 -6.14 -3.99
N ARG A 101 -2.74 -6.93 -3.32
CA ARG A 101 -2.59 -7.20 -1.88
C ARG A 101 -1.22 -7.81 -1.62
N GLN A 102 -0.58 -7.35 -0.57
CA GLN A 102 0.75 -7.82 -0.19
C GLN A 102 0.69 -8.67 1.08
N SER A 103 1.53 -9.69 1.10
CA SER A 103 1.72 -10.60 2.23
C SER A 103 3.19 -11.03 2.27
N ALA A 104 3.58 -11.70 3.34
CA ALA A 104 4.88 -12.33 3.39
C ALA A 104 5.02 -13.44 2.33
N PRO A 105 6.23 -13.74 1.87
CA PRO A 105 6.49 -14.91 1.03
C PRO A 105 6.06 -16.22 1.71
N ASP A 106 5.68 -17.22 0.90
CA ASP A 106 5.12 -18.47 1.43
C ASP A 106 6.08 -19.22 2.36
N TRP A 107 7.38 -19.13 2.13
CA TRP A 107 8.38 -19.74 3.01
C TRP A 107 8.40 -19.10 4.42
N ILE A 108 8.08 -17.82 4.57
CA ILE A 108 7.89 -17.18 5.89
C ILE A 108 6.56 -17.62 6.47
N LYS A 109 5.47 -17.60 5.70
CA LYS A 109 4.14 -18.00 6.17
C LYS A 109 4.11 -19.43 6.72
N SER A 110 4.84 -20.34 6.08
CA SER A 110 4.92 -21.74 6.49
C SER A 110 5.95 -22.01 7.61
N SER A 111 6.71 -20.98 8.01
CA SER A 111 7.71 -21.10 9.05
C SER A 111 7.14 -20.80 10.45
N PRO A 112 7.81 -21.25 11.54
CA PRO A 112 7.43 -20.87 12.89
C PRO A 112 7.68 -19.40 13.22
N LEU A 113 8.25 -18.62 12.29
CA LEU A 113 8.50 -17.18 12.48
C LEU A 113 7.27 -16.32 12.18
N SER A 114 6.26 -16.90 11.52
CA SER A 114 5.07 -16.19 11.05
C SER A 114 4.14 -15.78 12.20
N THR A 115 3.43 -14.65 12.00
CA THR A 115 2.28 -14.23 12.82
C THR A 115 1.12 -15.25 12.78
N GLY A 116 1.10 -16.17 11.82
CA GLY A 116 0.04 -17.15 11.65
C GLY A 116 -1.26 -16.62 11.03
N ASP A 117 -1.34 -15.34 10.71
CA ASP A 117 -2.46 -14.74 9.99
C ASP A 117 -2.27 -14.83 8.45
N ALA A 118 -3.26 -14.37 7.69
CA ALA A 118 -3.21 -14.39 6.23
C ALA A 118 -2.06 -13.57 5.62
N ALA A 119 -1.56 -12.55 6.32
CA ALA A 119 -0.42 -11.75 5.89
C ALA A 119 0.92 -12.46 6.16
N GLY A 120 1.02 -13.20 7.28
CA GLY A 120 2.10 -14.10 7.61
C GLY A 120 3.47 -13.46 7.79
N TYR A 121 3.53 -12.21 8.21
CA TYR A 121 4.79 -11.51 8.46
C TYR A 121 5.57 -12.14 9.62
N VAL A 122 6.87 -11.88 9.71
CA VAL A 122 7.69 -12.30 10.85
C VAL A 122 7.19 -11.63 12.11
N GLU A 123 6.80 -12.42 13.12
CA GLU A 123 6.21 -11.93 14.36
C GLU A 123 7.27 -11.28 15.24
N ILE A 124 7.23 -9.97 15.40
CA ILE A 124 8.21 -9.20 16.15
C ILE A 124 7.57 -8.31 17.20
N ASP A 125 8.32 -8.03 18.25
CA ASP A 125 8.03 -6.92 19.15
C ASP A 125 8.29 -5.59 18.42
N LYS A 126 7.32 -4.70 18.46
CA LYS A 126 7.35 -3.43 17.70
C LYS A 126 8.40 -2.42 18.18
N HIS A 127 8.96 -2.59 19.37
CA HIS A 127 9.94 -1.67 19.94
C HIS A 127 11.37 -2.16 19.70
N THR A 128 11.57 -3.49 19.75
CA THR A 128 12.91 -4.09 19.62
C THR A 128 13.18 -4.67 18.24
N MET A 129 12.14 -4.90 17.41
CA MET A 129 12.22 -5.61 16.14
C MET A 129 12.71 -7.06 16.27
N GLN A 130 12.79 -7.58 17.50
CA GLN A 130 13.17 -8.96 17.82
C GLN A 130 11.94 -9.86 17.74
N HIS A 131 12.12 -11.09 17.29
CA HIS A 131 11.04 -12.09 17.25
C HIS A 131 10.58 -12.44 18.67
N VAL A 132 9.27 -12.53 18.87
CA VAL A 132 8.67 -12.71 20.21
C VAL A 132 8.99 -14.07 20.85
N ARG A 133 9.37 -15.09 20.05
CA ARG A 133 9.71 -16.45 20.53
C ARG A 133 11.17 -16.85 20.31
N TYR A 134 11.86 -16.25 19.38
CA TYR A 134 13.22 -16.62 18.97
C TYR A 134 14.17 -15.43 19.16
N PRO A 135 14.90 -15.38 20.27
CA PRO A 135 15.70 -14.19 20.64
C PRO A 135 16.87 -13.90 19.69
N ASN A 136 17.26 -14.85 18.87
CA ASN A 136 18.29 -14.71 17.84
C ASN A 136 17.75 -14.30 16.46
N VAL A 137 16.44 -14.01 16.36
CA VAL A 137 15.79 -13.62 15.11
C VAL A 137 15.27 -12.19 15.22
N PHE A 138 15.57 -11.38 14.21
CA PHE A 138 15.10 -10.01 14.07
C PHE A 138 14.48 -9.81 12.69
N SER A 139 13.53 -8.89 12.58
CA SER A 139 12.96 -8.52 11.29
C SER A 139 12.56 -7.06 11.25
N LEU A 140 12.73 -6.43 10.08
CA LEU A 140 12.37 -5.03 9.85
C LEU A 140 11.77 -4.83 8.45
N GLY A 141 11.25 -3.65 8.20
CA GLY A 141 10.70 -3.28 6.91
C GLY A 141 9.47 -4.09 6.53
N ASP A 142 9.44 -4.53 5.28
CA ASP A 142 8.29 -5.22 4.70
C ASP A 142 8.05 -6.62 5.29
N ALA A 143 9.10 -7.27 5.79
CA ALA A 143 9.01 -8.63 6.31
C ALA A 143 8.46 -8.72 7.74
N GLY A 144 8.67 -7.69 8.56
CA GLY A 144 8.27 -7.70 9.98
C GLY A 144 6.82 -7.28 10.19
N SER A 145 6.23 -7.74 11.29
CA SER A 145 4.84 -7.44 11.69
C SER A 145 4.66 -6.08 12.38
N SER A 146 5.66 -5.17 12.31
CA SER A 146 5.52 -3.86 12.94
C SER A 146 4.32 -3.09 12.39
N PRO A 147 3.57 -2.35 13.24
CA PRO A 147 2.29 -1.75 12.86
C PRO A 147 2.41 -0.49 11.98
N ASN A 148 3.61 0.03 11.79
CA ASN A 148 3.85 1.21 10.96
C ASN A 148 3.82 0.87 9.47
N SER A 149 3.61 1.89 8.64
CA SER A 149 3.64 1.73 7.19
C SER A 149 4.96 1.12 6.71
N LYS A 150 4.86 0.10 5.86
CA LYS A 150 6.01 -0.61 5.28
C LYS A 150 6.62 0.23 4.15
N THR A 151 7.55 1.11 4.51
CA THR A 151 8.18 2.08 3.60
C THR A 151 9.69 2.07 3.74
N GLY A 152 10.41 2.52 2.72
CA GLY A 152 11.86 2.73 2.80
C GLY A 152 12.25 3.73 3.90
N ALA A 153 11.41 4.71 4.20
CA ALA A 153 11.62 5.65 5.30
C ALA A 153 11.53 4.96 6.67
N ALA A 154 10.61 4.01 6.85
CA ALA A 154 10.51 3.22 8.07
C ALA A 154 11.77 2.37 8.30
N ILE A 155 12.26 1.68 7.25
CA ILE A 155 13.49 0.87 7.33
C ILE A 155 14.67 1.69 7.85
N ARG A 156 14.85 2.91 7.37
CA ARG A 156 15.94 3.81 7.82
C ARG A 156 15.90 4.10 9.32
N LYS A 157 14.72 4.05 9.94
CA LYS A 157 14.56 4.23 11.39
C LYS A 157 14.62 2.92 12.17
N GLN A 158 14.17 1.83 11.56
CA GLN A 158 14.19 0.50 12.18
C GLN A 158 15.60 -0.11 12.21
N ALA A 159 16.40 0.09 11.17
CA ALA A 159 17.72 -0.53 11.07
C ALA A 159 18.66 -0.21 12.26
N PRO A 160 18.80 1.04 12.74
CA PRO A 160 19.60 1.32 13.94
C PRO A 160 19.09 0.60 15.20
N VAL A 161 17.76 0.46 15.34
CA VAL A 161 17.15 -0.26 16.47
C VAL A 161 17.50 -1.74 16.41
N VAL A 162 17.41 -2.35 15.24
CA VAL A 162 17.80 -3.77 15.04
C VAL A 162 19.26 -3.98 15.37
N VAL A 163 20.16 -3.11 14.87
CA VAL A 163 21.62 -3.21 15.15
C VAL A 163 21.88 -3.15 16.64
N ALA A 164 21.34 -2.13 17.34
CA ALA A 164 21.54 -1.96 18.76
C ALA A 164 21.02 -3.17 19.58
N ASN A 165 19.91 -3.75 19.18
CA ASN A 165 19.34 -4.91 19.86
C ASN A 165 20.08 -6.21 19.54
N ILE A 166 20.64 -6.37 18.35
CA ILE A 166 21.52 -7.49 18.02
C ILE A 166 22.77 -7.43 18.89
N ASP A 167 23.44 -6.25 18.95
CA ASP A 167 24.64 -6.06 19.77
C ASP A 167 24.39 -6.35 21.26
N ALA A 168 23.17 -6.06 21.73
CA ALA A 168 22.80 -6.32 23.13
C ALA A 168 22.52 -7.82 23.43
N VAL A 169 22.31 -8.64 22.41
CA VAL A 169 22.04 -10.10 22.53
C VAL A 169 23.32 -10.93 22.36
N LEU A 170 24.31 -10.39 21.65
CA LEU A 170 25.63 -11.04 21.45
C LEU A 170 26.53 -10.87 22.68
#